data_7d4ca1657ab34d70fda870d20f84773e
#
_entry.id   7d4ca1657ab34d70fda870d20f84773e
#
_cell.length_a   1.000
_cell.length_b   1.000
_cell.length_c   1.000
_cell.angle_alpha   90.00
_cell.angle_beta   90.00
_cell.angle_gamma   90.00
#
_symmetry.space_group_name_H-M   'P 1'
#
loop_
_entity.id
_entity.type
_entity.pdbx_description
1 polymer ?
#
loop_
_entity_poly.entity_id
_entity_poly.type
_entity_poly.pdbx_seq_one_letter_code
_entity_poly.pdbx_strand_id
1 'polypeptide(L)'
;MVLQHALCDAVLLPALTPYLIYDNGASLKGKGMAFTRARLAAHLREYQRRYGTDGYALKIDFAKFFDNIPHDRLIDSIDAKVRDSRVRSLLEMLLAPYSADVSYTDTDFDAVPYNSLADYETSGPRDGSRILHRSVGIGAPVSQIAGVWYPTPVDTYCKVVRSCRYYGRYMDDIYILHHDRDFLMSVLNGIRRQAHALGLFISEKKTHITPLRQGFTFCKIRYSFTSGGRLLMRPVRETFTRERRRLKTLYQLAACGKISVTDYKDLYHSWRSGWIRFDCHRSLISLDKTYRRYLNDLQH
;
A
#
# COMPACT_ATOMS: atom_id res chain seq x y z
N MET A 1 11.17 -8.56 -18.13
CA MET A 1 10.22 -9.18 -17.16
C MET A 1 10.75 -10.52 -16.63
N VAL A 2 11.08 -11.54 -17.45
CA VAL A 2 11.55 -12.86 -16.97
C VAL A 2 12.77 -12.75 -16.04
N LEU A 3 13.80 -11.99 -16.45
CA LEU A 3 15.00 -11.76 -15.64
C LEU A 3 14.70 -11.16 -14.26
N GLN A 4 13.77 -10.20 -14.19
CA GLN A 4 13.39 -9.59 -12.90
C GLN A 4 12.67 -10.57 -11.99
N HIS A 5 11.79 -11.45 -12.52
CA HIS A 5 11.17 -12.51 -11.73
C HIS A 5 12.22 -13.50 -11.22
N ALA A 6 13.14 -13.94 -12.07
CA ALA A 6 14.21 -14.86 -11.67
C ALA A 6 15.10 -14.25 -10.55
N LEU A 7 15.50 -12.97 -10.69
CA LEU A 7 16.24 -12.26 -9.64
C LEU A 7 15.45 -12.18 -8.34
N CYS A 8 14.17 -11.81 -8.44
CA CYS A 8 13.31 -11.67 -7.27
C CYS A 8 13.09 -13.00 -6.54
N ASP A 9 12.72 -14.05 -7.27
CA ASP A 9 12.30 -15.33 -6.69
C ASP A 9 13.50 -16.15 -6.19
N ALA A 10 14.61 -16.15 -6.95
CA ALA A 10 15.79 -16.95 -6.63
C ALA A 10 16.76 -16.28 -5.65
N VAL A 11 16.81 -14.94 -5.61
CA VAL A 11 17.83 -14.21 -4.83
C VAL A 11 17.22 -13.27 -3.80
N LEU A 12 16.44 -12.26 -4.25
CA LEU A 12 16.03 -11.17 -3.36
C LEU A 12 15.06 -11.63 -2.29
N LEU A 13 14.00 -12.37 -2.64
CA LEU A 13 13.02 -12.84 -1.66
C LEU A 13 13.62 -13.77 -0.61
N PRO A 14 14.41 -14.81 -0.96
CA PRO A 14 15.08 -15.65 0.04
C PRO A 14 16.01 -14.87 0.94
N ALA A 15 16.79 -13.92 0.40
CA ALA A 15 17.78 -13.16 1.15
C ALA A 15 17.17 -12.12 2.09
N LEU A 16 16.07 -11.48 1.70
CA LEU A 16 15.50 -10.32 2.41
C LEU A 16 14.35 -10.67 3.35
N THR A 17 13.53 -11.69 3.00
CA THR A 17 12.34 -12.08 3.78
C THR A 17 12.63 -12.39 5.27
N PRO A 18 13.75 -13.04 5.66
CA PRO A 18 14.05 -13.33 7.06
C PRO A 18 14.16 -12.09 7.96
N TYR A 19 14.45 -10.93 7.38
CA TYR A 19 14.61 -9.67 8.11
C TYR A 19 13.33 -8.83 8.18
N LEU A 20 12.27 -9.26 7.52
CA LEU A 20 11.00 -8.53 7.51
C LEU A 20 10.17 -8.87 8.74
N ILE A 21 9.51 -7.88 9.30
CA ILE A 21 8.56 -8.10 10.39
C ILE A 21 7.35 -8.95 9.91
N TYR A 22 6.76 -9.71 10.84
CA TYR A 22 5.59 -10.52 10.54
C TYR A 22 4.41 -9.67 10.00
N ASP A 23 4.20 -8.49 10.56
CA ASP A 23 3.09 -7.57 10.24
C ASP A 23 3.36 -6.68 9.00
N ASN A 24 4.40 -6.98 8.20
CA ASN A 24 4.53 -6.49 6.83
C ASN A 24 3.64 -7.35 5.92
N GLY A 25 2.59 -6.76 5.39
CA GLY A 25 1.51 -7.49 4.72
C GLY A 25 1.52 -7.40 3.19
N ALA A 26 2.54 -6.78 2.58
CA ALA A 26 2.55 -6.55 1.13
C ALA A 26 3.41 -7.58 0.37
N SER A 27 2.96 -7.95 -0.82
CA SER A 27 3.73 -8.63 -1.90
C SER A 27 4.63 -9.82 -1.50
N LEU A 28 4.27 -10.54 -0.45
CA LEU A 28 4.93 -11.76 -0.01
C LEU A 28 3.96 -12.94 -0.15
N LYS A 29 4.51 -14.15 -0.35
CA LYS A 29 3.70 -15.38 -0.44
C LYS A 29 2.84 -15.56 0.83
N GLY A 30 1.55 -15.80 0.65
CA GLY A 30 0.59 -15.92 1.76
C GLY A 30 0.19 -14.59 2.41
N LYS A 31 0.74 -13.46 1.94
CA LYS A 31 0.40 -12.12 2.43
C LYS A 31 -0.31 -11.32 1.34
N GLY A 32 -0.74 -10.13 1.67
CA GLY A 32 -1.50 -9.26 0.77
C GLY A 32 -2.53 -8.46 1.55
N MET A 33 -3.42 -7.81 0.84
CA MET A 33 -4.45 -6.95 1.43
C MET A 33 -5.37 -7.70 2.40
N ALA A 34 -5.70 -8.97 2.11
CA ALA A 34 -6.53 -9.81 2.98
C ALA A 34 -5.82 -10.13 4.30
N PHE A 35 -4.55 -10.50 4.24
CA PHE A 35 -3.70 -10.71 5.41
C PHE A 35 -3.61 -9.45 6.27
N THR A 36 -3.30 -8.30 5.66
CA THR A 36 -3.15 -7.02 6.36
C THR A 36 -4.44 -6.61 7.08
N ARG A 37 -5.60 -6.77 6.42
CA ARG A 37 -6.92 -6.53 7.02
C ARG A 37 -7.19 -7.44 8.21
N ALA A 38 -6.86 -8.72 8.09
CA ALA A 38 -7.02 -9.70 9.16
C ALA A 38 -6.10 -9.38 10.35
N ARG A 39 -4.85 -8.98 10.10
CA ARG A 39 -3.90 -8.57 11.14
C ARG A 39 -4.37 -7.32 11.88
N LEU A 40 -4.77 -6.27 11.16
CA LEU A 40 -5.31 -5.07 11.78
C LEU A 40 -6.58 -5.37 12.61
N ALA A 41 -7.47 -6.21 12.09
CA ALA A 41 -8.66 -6.63 12.85
C ALA A 41 -8.29 -7.42 14.12
N ALA A 42 -7.27 -8.27 14.07
CA ALA A 42 -6.76 -8.98 15.24
C ALA A 42 -6.18 -8.00 16.27
N HIS A 43 -5.35 -7.05 15.83
CA HIS A 43 -4.79 -6.00 16.68
C HIS A 43 -5.89 -5.13 17.32
N LEU A 44 -6.92 -4.73 16.58
CA LEU A 44 -8.04 -3.96 17.11
C LEU A 44 -8.86 -4.74 18.14
N ARG A 45 -9.12 -6.03 17.91
CA ARG A 45 -9.82 -6.89 18.90
C ARG A 45 -8.98 -7.13 20.15
N GLU A 46 -7.68 -7.37 20.01
CA GLU A 46 -6.78 -7.53 21.15
C GLU A 46 -6.65 -6.22 21.93
N TYR A 47 -6.49 -5.10 21.22
CA TYR A 47 -6.46 -3.76 21.82
C TYR A 47 -7.74 -3.50 22.63
N GLN A 48 -8.91 -3.74 22.02
CA GLN A 48 -10.21 -3.53 22.66
C GLN A 48 -10.39 -4.37 23.93
N ARG A 49 -9.96 -5.63 23.91
CA ARG A 49 -10.01 -6.49 25.13
C ARG A 49 -9.12 -5.98 26.25
N ARG A 50 -8.01 -5.31 25.93
CA ARG A 50 -7.01 -4.86 26.91
C ARG A 50 -7.25 -3.44 27.41
N TYR A 51 -7.71 -2.56 26.56
CA TYR A 51 -7.80 -1.12 26.83
C TYR A 51 -9.19 -0.53 26.53
N GLY A 52 -10.16 -1.34 26.13
CA GLY A 52 -11.44 -0.85 25.67
C GLY A 52 -11.40 -0.18 24.30
N THR A 53 -12.34 0.74 24.08
CA THR A 53 -12.44 1.48 22.81
C THR A 53 -11.75 2.84 22.83
N ASP A 54 -11.17 3.21 23.98
CA ASP A 54 -10.43 4.45 24.17
C ASP A 54 -9.01 4.32 23.61
N GLY A 55 -8.53 5.39 23.01
CA GLY A 55 -7.21 5.45 22.40
C GLY A 55 -7.25 5.94 20.97
N TYR A 56 -6.15 5.74 20.28
CA TYR A 56 -5.91 6.39 19.00
C TYR A 56 -5.31 5.40 17.99
N ALA A 57 -5.63 5.64 16.72
CA ALA A 57 -4.94 5.06 15.58
C ALA A 57 -4.11 6.15 14.89
N LEU A 58 -2.82 5.95 14.79
CA LEU A 58 -1.95 6.72 13.90
C LEU A 58 -1.91 5.99 12.57
N LYS A 59 -2.35 6.67 11.51
CA LYS A 59 -2.16 6.26 10.13
C LYS A 59 -1.08 7.14 9.52
N ILE A 60 -0.14 6.51 8.79
CA ILE A 60 0.94 7.19 8.07
C ILE A 60 0.92 6.73 6.62
N ASP A 61 1.20 7.66 5.71
CA ASP A 61 1.34 7.43 4.27
C ASP A 61 2.62 8.16 3.81
N PHE A 62 3.42 7.53 2.96
CA PHE A 62 4.57 8.21 2.36
C PHE A 62 4.14 9.04 1.14
N ALA A 63 4.75 10.21 0.99
CA ALA A 63 4.54 11.05 -0.17
C ALA A 63 5.29 10.50 -1.38
N LYS A 64 4.56 10.16 -2.46
CA LYS A 64 5.16 9.67 -3.70
C LYS A 64 6.22 8.58 -3.48
N PHE A 65 5.84 7.56 -2.72
CA PHE A 65 6.73 6.56 -2.16
C PHE A 65 7.71 5.96 -3.18
N PHE A 66 7.18 5.38 -4.27
CA PHE A 66 8.00 4.74 -5.30
C PHE A 66 8.87 5.74 -6.07
N ASP A 67 8.43 6.99 -6.23
CA ASP A 67 9.18 8.04 -6.90
C ASP A 67 10.39 8.51 -6.07
N ASN A 68 10.38 8.30 -4.75
CA ASN A 68 11.37 8.84 -3.84
C ASN A 68 12.35 7.81 -3.26
N ILE A 69 12.35 6.59 -3.74
CA ILE A 69 13.35 5.58 -3.35
C ILE A 69 14.66 5.87 -4.08
N PRO A 70 15.75 6.31 -3.38
CA PRO A 70 17.05 6.54 -4.00
C PRO A 70 17.70 5.22 -4.43
N HIS A 71 18.26 5.18 -5.63
CA HIS A 71 18.84 3.96 -6.20
C HIS A 71 20.04 3.47 -5.41
N ASP A 72 20.98 4.35 -5.08
CA ASP A 72 22.19 4.07 -4.31
C ASP A 72 21.87 3.43 -2.95
N ARG A 73 21.01 4.09 -2.17
CA ARG A 73 20.60 3.62 -0.83
C ARG A 73 19.83 2.30 -0.88
N LEU A 74 18.97 2.11 -1.90
CA LEU A 74 18.26 0.84 -2.10
C LEU A 74 19.25 -0.28 -2.41
N ILE A 75 20.16 -0.07 -3.37
CA ILE A 75 21.15 -1.04 -3.79
C ILE A 75 22.07 -1.40 -2.60
N ASP A 76 22.59 -0.42 -1.88
CA ASP A 76 23.44 -0.64 -0.71
C ASP A 76 22.73 -1.43 0.39
N SER A 77 21.44 -1.15 0.62
CA SER A 77 20.63 -1.88 1.60
C SER A 77 20.42 -3.36 1.22
N ILE A 78 20.30 -3.66 -0.07
CA ILE A 78 20.22 -5.03 -0.59
C ILE A 78 21.59 -5.70 -0.56
N ASP A 79 22.63 -5.01 -1.01
CA ASP A 79 24.01 -5.52 -1.07
C ASP A 79 24.52 -5.92 0.32
N ALA A 80 24.16 -5.21 1.37
CA ALA A 80 24.44 -5.57 2.76
C ALA A 80 23.91 -6.97 3.16
N LYS A 81 22.98 -7.56 2.40
CA LYS A 81 22.40 -8.89 2.66
C LYS A 81 22.79 -9.93 1.61
N VAL A 82 22.88 -9.54 0.36
CA VAL A 82 23.15 -10.46 -0.76
C VAL A 82 24.67 -10.61 -1.01
N ARG A 83 25.44 -9.53 -0.94
CA ARG A 83 26.91 -9.48 -1.11
C ARG A 83 27.41 -10.14 -2.41
N ASP A 84 26.72 -9.94 -3.52
CA ASP A 84 27.11 -10.42 -4.85
C ASP A 84 27.18 -9.25 -5.83
N SER A 85 28.38 -8.94 -6.35
CA SER A 85 28.58 -7.82 -7.27
C SER A 85 27.78 -7.92 -8.56
N ARG A 86 27.47 -9.14 -9.02
CA ARG A 86 26.63 -9.36 -10.22
C ARG A 86 25.19 -8.92 -9.94
N VAL A 87 24.67 -9.20 -8.75
CA VAL A 87 23.34 -8.75 -8.31
C VAL A 87 23.32 -7.23 -8.20
N ARG A 88 24.38 -6.62 -7.64
CA ARG A 88 24.54 -5.17 -7.58
C ARG A 88 24.48 -4.55 -8.97
N SER A 89 25.32 -5.00 -9.90
CA SER A 89 25.36 -4.49 -11.28
C SER A 89 24.02 -4.69 -12.02
N LEU A 90 23.33 -5.81 -11.76
CA LEU A 90 22.03 -6.07 -12.33
C LEU A 90 20.96 -5.11 -11.78
N LEU A 91 20.97 -4.80 -10.49
CA LEU A 91 20.06 -3.81 -9.89
C LEU A 91 20.33 -2.41 -10.45
N GLU A 92 21.59 -2.01 -10.57
CA GLU A 92 21.99 -0.73 -11.20
C GLU A 92 21.44 -0.61 -12.62
N MET A 93 21.59 -1.66 -13.43
CA MET A 93 21.06 -1.70 -14.80
C MET A 93 19.53 -1.65 -14.84
N LEU A 94 18.85 -2.34 -13.91
CA LEU A 94 17.38 -2.39 -13.86
C LEU A 94 16.75 -1.09 -13.35
N LEU A 95 17.46 -0.33 -12.51
CA LEU A 95 16.99 0.92 -11.94
C LEU A 95 17.35 2.14 -12.80
N ALA A 96 18.42 2.09 -13.56
CA ALA A 96 18.90 3.20 -14.40
C ALA A 96 17.79 3.86 -15.27
N PRO A 97 16.88 3.10 -15.93
CA PRO A 97 15.82 3.68 -16.73
C PRO A 97 14.80 4.54 -15.97
N TYR A 98 14.77 4.45 -14.64
CA TYR A 98 13.88 5.26 -13.80
C TYR A 98 14.54 6.56 -13.31
N SER A 99 15.80 6.79 -13.63
CA SER A 99 16.46 8.07 -13.38
C SER A 99 15.81 9.18 -14.24
N ALA A 100 15.65 10.35 -13.66
CA ALA A 100 15.02 11.48 -14.34
C ALA A 100 16.03 12.59 -14.60
N ASP A 101 16.00 13.16 -15.80
CA ASP A 101 16.71 14.40 -16.11
C ASP A 101 15.89 15.58 -15.58
N VAL A 102 16.41 16.21 -14.54
CA VAL A 102 15.80 17.37 -13.85
C VAL A 102 16.59 18.67 -14.05
N SER A 103 17.37 18.76 -15.12
CA SER A 103 18.17 19.96 -15.48
C SER A 103 17.35 21.23 -15.69
N TYR A 104 16.05 21.09 -15.94
CA TYR A 104 15.12 22.22 -16.09
C TYR A 104 14.80 22.96 -14.78
N THR A 105 15.22 22.46 -13.61
CA THR A 105 14.86 23.03 -12.30
C THR A 105 16.01 22.94 -11.29
N ASP A 106 16.10 23.96 -10.41
CA ASP A 106 17.01 23.97 -9.27
C ASP A 106 16.38 23.38 -7.99
N THR A 107 15.20 22.75 -8.10
CA THR A 107 14.50 22.18 -6.96
C THR A 107 15.38 21.19 -6.20
N ASP A 108 15.52 21.41 -4.89
CA ASP A 108 16.20 20.46 -4.01
C ASP A 108 15.26 19.26 -3.67
N PHE A 109 15.45 18.14 -4.38
CA PHE A 109 14.69 16.93 -4.14
C PHE A 109 15.15 16.14 -2.90
N ASP A 110 16.13 16.61 -2.13
CA ASP A 110 16.40 16.10 -0.79
C ASP A 110 15.55 16.81 0.28
N ALA A 111 15.06 18.00 -0.03
CA ALA A 111 14.15 18.76 0.83
C ALA A 111 12.66 18.54 0.48
N VAL A 112 12.34 18.26 -0.78
CA VAL A 112 10.94 18.05 -1.24
C VAL A 112 10.77 16.75 -2.03
N PRO A 113 9.60 16.11 -1.94
CA PRO A 113 9.38 14.86 -2.65
C PRO A 113 9.33 15.08 -4.16
N TYR A 114 10.08 14.25 -4.88
CA TYR A 114 9.97 14.14 -6.34
C TYR A 114 8.62 13.53 -6.73
N ASN A 115 8.08 13.96 -7.86
CA ASN A 115 6.83 13.49 -8.43
C ASN A 115 6.99 13.26 -9.94
N SER A 116 7.18 12.03 -10.35
CA SER A 116 7.42 11.63 -11.73
C SER A 116 6.31 12.08 -12.69
N LEU A 117 5.05 12.09 -12.23
CA LEU A 117 3.93 12.55 -13.07
C LEU A 117 3.99 14.06 -13.32
N ALA A 118 4.24 14.86 -12.28
CA ALA A 118 4.39 16.31 -12.44
C ALA A 118 5.63 16.64 -13.27
N ASP A 119 6.72 15.90 -13.10
CA ASP A 119 7.93 16.04 -13.90
C ASP A 119 7.66 15.77 -15.38
N TYR A 120 6.91 14.72 -15.69
CA TYR A 120 6.51 14.39 -17.09
C TYR A 120 5.64 15.48 -17.72
N GLU A 121 4.77 16.12 -16.95
CA GLU A 121 3.90 17.21 -17.39
C GLU A 121 4.64 18.57 -17.52
N THR A 122 5.86 18.68 -17.00
CA THR A 122 6.63 19.91 -17.02
C THR A 122 7.39 20.06 -18.33
N SER A 123 7.20 21.20 -19.00
CA SER A 123 7.95 21.59 -20.19
C SER A 123 9.23 22.37 -19.77
N GLY A 124 10.37 21.96 -20.31
CA GLY A 124 11.64 22.64 -20.07
C GLY A 124 12.78 21.92 -20.80
N PRO A 125 13.90 22.61 -21.08
CA PRO A 125 15.05 22.00 -21.69
C PRO A 125 15.65 20.96 -20.73
N ARG A 126 15.95 19.77 -21.24
CA ARG A 126 16.61 18.69 -20.52
C ARG A 126 17.92 18.40 -21.24
N ASP A 127 19.03 18.82 -20.66
CA ASP A 127 20.35 18.75 -21.28
C ASP A 127 21.28 17.70 -20.63
N GLY A 128 20.74 16.93 -19.67
CA GLY A 128 21.48 15.88 -18.99
C GLY A 128 22.45 16.39 -17.92
N SER A 129 22.48 17.69 -17.66
CA SER A 129 23.39 18.27 -16.67
C SER A 129 23.04 17.89 -15.22
N ARG A 130 21.81 17.45 -14.97
CA ARG A 130 21.33 17.06 -13.65
C ARG A 130 20.43 15.84 -13.71
N ILE A 131 20.98 14.68 -13.34
CA ILE A 131 20.25 13.41 -13.29
C ILE A 131 19.89 13.07 -11.86
N LEU A 132 18.59 12.84 -11.61
CA LEU A 132 18.06 12.40 -10.33
C LEU A 132 17.94 10.87 -10.33
N HIS A 133 18.81 10.18 -9.56
CA HIS A 133 18.82 8.72 -9.45
C HIS A 133 17.85 8.24 -8.36
N ARG A 134 16.54 8.39 -8.64
CA ARG A 134 15.42 7.97 -7.78
C ARG A 134 14.33 7.35 -8.62
N SER A 135 13.35 6.80 -7.94
CA SER A 135 12.22 6.06 -8.49
C SER A 135 12.56 4.60 -8.84
N VAL A 136 11.62 3.74 -8.57
CA VAL A 136 11.75 2.30 -8.91
C VAL A 136 10.68 1.85 -9.91
N GLY A 137 9.86 2.77 -10.38
CA GLY A 137 8.73 2.50 -11.27
C GLY A 137 7.62 1.67 -10.59
N ILE A 138 6.42 1.71 -11.14
CA ILE A 138 5.30 0.92 -10.62
C ILE A 138 5.04 -0.27 -11.54
N GLY A 139 4.88 -1.48 -10.95
CA GLY A 139 4.47 -2.68 -11.68
C GLY A 139 5.62 -3.66 -12.00
N ALA A 140 6.88 -3.30 -11.79
CA ALA A 140 7.99 -4.21 -11.93
C ALA A 140 8.16 -5.10 -10.68
N PRO A 141 8.59 -6.38 -10.82
CA PRO A 141 8.84 -7.26 -9.67
C PRO A 141 9.85 -6.70 -8.69
N VAL A 142 10.96 -6.13 -9.17
CA VAL A 142 11.99 -5.48 -8.33
C VAL A 142 11.40 -4.31 -7.55
N SER A 143 10.53 -3.51 -8.15
CA SER A 143 9.87 -2.38 -7.48
C SER A 143 8.97 -2.84 -6.33
N GLN A 144 8.27 -3.97 -6.48
CA GLN A 144 7.46 -4.54 -5.41
C GLN A 144 8.32 -4.98 -4.23
N ILE A 145 9.46 -5.62 -4.49
CA ILE A 145 10.40 -6.03 -3.45
C ILE A 145 11.04 -4.81 -2.80
N ALA A 146 11.44 -3.80 -3.57
CA ALA A 146 11.92 -2.53 -3.05
C ALA A 146 10.90 -1.89 -2.09
N GLY A 147 9.62 -1.82 -2.47
CA GLY A 147 8.56 -1.29 -1.62
C GLY A 147 8.35 -2.07 -0.31
N VAL A 148 8.58 -3.38 -0.33
CA VAL A 148 8.51 -4.22 0.87
C VAL A 148 9.76 -4.08 1.73
N TRP A 149 10.93 -4.06 1.13
CA TRP A 149 12.22 -4.11 1.80
C TRP A 149 12.69 -2.75 2.32
N TYR A 150 12.66 -1.73 1.48
CA TYR A 150 13.35 -0.47 1.72
C TYR A 150 12.92 0.25 3.02
N PRO A 151 11.62 0.27 3.43
CA PRO A 151 11.21 0.88 4.70
C PRO A 151 11.46 0.02 5.96
N THR A 152 12.18 -1.11 5.87
CA THR A 152 12.46 -1.99 7.02
C THR A 152 13.08 -1.25 8.23
N PRO A 153 13.95 -0.23 8.09
CA PRO A 153 14.43 0.54 9.22
C PRO A 153 13.31 1.24 10.02
N VAL A 154 12.25 1.69 9.33
CA VAL A 154 11.05 2.24 9.99
C VAL A 154 10.29 1.15 10.76
N ASP A 155 10.16 -0.05 10.18
CA ASP A 155 9.54 -1.20 10.86
C ASP A 155 10.32 -1.56 12.13
N THR A 156 11.66 -1.62 12.05
CA THR A 156 12.55 -1.89 13.17
C THR A 156 12.45 -0.82 14.25
N TYR A 157 12.46 0.46 13.85
CA TYR A 157 12.25 1.55 14.79
C TYR A 157 10.92 1.40 15.56
N CYS A 158 9.82 1.15 14.86
CA CYS A 158 8.52 1.01 15.51
C CYS A 158 8.42 -0.23 16.40
N LYS A 159 8.83 -1.40 15.90
CA LYS A 159 8.64 -2.68 16.61
C LYS A 159 9.66 -2.92 17.70
N VAL A 160 10.93 -2.57 17.46
CA VAL A 160 12.03 -2.87 18.39
C VAL A 160 12.33 -1.68 19.28
N VAL A 161 12.64 -0.51 18.69
CA VAL A 161 13.07 0.66 19.46
C VAL A 161 11.93 1.26 20.28
N ARG A 162 10.74 1.38 19.67
CA ARG A 162 9.55 1.99 20.32
C ARG A 162 8.57 0.98 20.90
N SER A 163 8.81 -0.33 20.72
CA SER A 163 7.98 -1.41 21.22
C SER A 163 6.49 -1.26 20.87
N CYS A 164 6.20 -0.74 19.66
CA CYS A 164 4.83 -0.57 19.17
C CYS A 164 4.17 -1.94 18.95
N ARG A 165 3.41 -2.43 19.95
CA ARG A 165 2.77 -3.75 19.91
C ARG A 165 1.84 -3.89 18.70
N TYR A 166 0.96 -2.91 18.49
CA TYR A 166 -0.07 -2.90 17.45
C TYR A 166 0.38 -2.05 16.28
N TYR A 167 1.37 -2.54 15.57
CA TYR A 167 1.97 -1.92 14.37
C TYR A 167 1.81 -2.85 13.18
N GLY A 168 1.55 -2.31 12.00
CA GLY A 168 1.64 -3.05 10.76
C GLY A 168 1.78 -2.13 9.56
N ARG A 169 2.34 -2.66 8.48
CA ARG A 169 2.61 -1.94 7.24
C ARG A 169 2.09 -2.70 6.02
N TYR A 170 1.56 -1.96 5.06
CA TYR A 170 1.22 -2.44 3.73
C TYR A 170 1.83 -1.49 2.71
N MET A 171 2.99 -1.83 2.14
CA MET A 171 3.81 -0.96 1.30
C MET A 171 4.13 0.37 2.03
N ASP A 172 3.56 1.46 1.54
CA ASP A 172 3.67 2.83 2.03
C ASP A 172 2.68 3.17 3.16
N ASP A 173 1.61 2.40 3.32
CA ASP A 173 0.61 2.58 4.36
C ASP A 173 1.04 1.92 5.68
N ILE A 174 1.10 2.69 6.77
CA ILE A 174 1.41 2.22 8.13
C ILE A 174 0.24 2.51 9.07
N TYR A 175 -0.03 1.60 10.01
CA TYR A 175 -0.89 1.86 11.15
C TYR A 175 -0.21 1.53 12.48
N ILE A 176 -0.51 2.33 13.51
CA ILE A 176 -0.11 2.08 14.91
C ILE A 176 -1.31 2.38 15.80
N LEU A 177 -1.59 1.49 16.78
CA LEU A 177 -2.64 1.73 17.79
C LEU A 177 -2.00 1.92 19.15
N HIS A 178 -2.42 2.93 19.88
CA HIS A 178 -1.96 3.19 21.26
C HIS A 178 -3.02 3.97 22.05
N HIS A 179 -3.00 3.84 23.38
CA HIS A 179 -3.91 4.55 24.26
C HIS A 179 -3.47 6.00 24.51
N ASP A 180 -2.20 6.26 24.42
CA ASP A 180 -1.59 7.57 24.63
C ASP A 180 -1.32 8.25 23.27
N ARG A 181 -1.87 9.46 23.09
CA ARG A 181 -1.72 10.28 21.90
C ARG A 181 -0.32 10.88 21.80
N ASP A 182 0.27 11.30 22.92
CA ASP A 182 1.58 11.95 22.93
C ASP A 182 2.68 10.94 22.62
N PHE A 183 2.53 9.69 23.08
CA PHE A 183 3.36 8.58 22.63
C PHE A 183 3.33 8.44 21.11
N LEU A 184 2.14 8.43 20.48
CA LEU A 184 2.01 8.34 19.03
C LEU A 184 2.64 9.54 18.31
N MET A 185 2.53 10.75 18.85
CA MET A 185 3.21 11.94 18.29
C MET A 185 4.73 11.78 18.35
N SER A 186 5.26 11.30 19.49
CA SER A 186 6.68 11.01 19.65
C SER A 186 7.18 9.96 18.65
N VAL A 187 6.41 8.87 18.46
CA VAL A 187 6.70 7.83 17.46
C VAL A 187 6.69 8.41 16.06
N LEU A 188 5.68 9.20 15.69
CA LEU A 188 5.57 9.84 14.39
C LEU A 188 6.79 10.73 14.09
N ASN A 189 7.24 11.52 15.06
CA ASN A 189 8.44 12.35 14.90
C ASN A 189 9.70 11.50 14.68
N GLY A 190 9.79 10.35 15.33
CA GLY A 190 10.86 9.40 15.08
C GLY A 190 10.78 8.76 13.69
N ILE A 191 9.58 8.39 13.24
CA ILE A 191 9.36 7.86 11.89
C ILE A 191 9.75 8.89 10.83
N ARG A 192 9.43 10.20 11.03
CA ARG A 192 9.87 11.27 10.13
C ARG A 192 11.40 11.30 9.98
N ARG A 193 12.14 11.19 11.09
CA ARG A 193 13.61 11.13 11.05
C ARG A 193 14.11 9.89 10.32
N GLN A 194 13.53 8.71 10.57
CA GLN A 194 13.89 7.48 9.86
C GLN A 194 13.60 7.57 8.36
N ALA A 195 12.43 8.10 8.00
CA ALA A 195 12.04 8.31 6.61
C ALA A 195 13.00 9.27 5.90
N HIS A 196 13.31 10.41 6.51
CA HIS A 196 14.26 11.39 5.97
C HIS A 196 15.65 10.78 5.76
N ALA A 197 16.15 9.98 6.71
CA ALA A 197 17.42 9.27 6.57
C ALA A 197 17.42 8.28 5.39
N LEU A 198 16.23 7.78 4.99
CA LEU A 198 16.05 6.96 3.80
C LEU A 198 15.79 7.78 2.52
N GLY A 199 15.72 9.10 2.58
CA GLY A 199 15.31 9.95 1.45
C GLY A 199 13.81 9.85 1.14
N LEU A 200 13.00 9.38 2.09
CA LEU A 200 11.55 9.25 1.97
C LEU A 200 10.86 10.39 2.72
N PHE A 201 9.66 10.73 2.26
CA PHE A 201 8.86 11.83 2.81
C PHE A 201 7.53 11.31 3.35
N ILE A 202 7.11 11.84 4.50
CA ILE A 202 5.78 11.55 5.05
C ILE A 202 4.75 12.50 4.41
N SER A 203 3.63 11.97 3.98
CA SER A 203 2.51 12.76 3.47
C SER A 203 1.72 13.36 4.63
N GLU A 204 1.94 14.64 4.94
CA GLU A 204 1.23 15.33 6.03
C GLU A 204 -0.30 15.34 5.80
N LYS A 205 -0.75 15.44 4.55
CA LYS A 205 -2.18 15.45 4.20
C LYS A 205 -2.88 14.12 4.48
N LYS A 206 -2.15 13.00 4.49
CA LYS A 206 -2.70 11.65 4.67
C LYS A 206 -2.31 11.01 6.00
N THR A 207 -1.45 11.67 6.78
CA THR A 207 -0.98 11.19 8.08
C THR A 207 -1.80 11.82 9.19
N HIS A 208 -2.50 10.98 9.97
CA HIS A 208 -3.41 11.46 11.02
C HIS A 208 -3.38 10.57 12.25
N ILE A 209 -3.53 11.18 13.42
CA ILE A 209 -3.89 10.49 14.66
C ILE A 209 -5.39 10.69 14.88
N THR A 210 -6.14 9.59 14.84
CA THR A 210 -7.60 9.58 14.94
C THR A 210 -8.03 8.82 16.20
N PRO A 211 -8.94 9.35 17.03
CA PRO A 211 -9.53 8.58 18.12
C PRO A 211 -10.23 7.32 17.60
N LEU A 212 -10.01 6.17 18.25
CA LEU A 212 -10.59 4.89 17.82
C LEU A 212 -12.13 4.92 17.80
N ARG A 213 -12.74 5.72 18.66
CA ARG A 213 -14.21 5.94 18.67
C ARG A 213 -14.73 6.53 17.37
N GLN A 214 -13.95 7.39 16.69
CA GLN A 214 -14.33 7.96 15.39
C GLN A 214 -14.15 6.99 14.24
N GLY A 215 -13.31 5.95 14.45
CA GLY A 215 -12.92 5.01 13.43
C GLY A 215 -11.99 5.63 12.37
N PHE A 216 -11.25 4.78 11.68
CA PHE A 216 -10.29 5.18 10.64
C PHE A 216 -10.32 4.22 9.45
N THR A 217 -9.73 4.64 8.34
CA THR A 217 -9.69 3.84 7.10
C THR A 217 -8.28 3.35 6.83
N PHE A 218 -8.18 2.02 6.59
CA PHE A 218 -6.93 1.38 6.19
C PHE A 218 -7.21 0.26 5.18
N CYS A 219 -6.38 0.12 4.14
CA CYS A 219 -6.55 -0.89 3.08
C CYS A 219 -7.98 -0.97 2.53
N LYS A 220 -8.62 0.19 2.28
CA LYS A 220 -9.99 0.35 1.74
C LYS A 220 -11.11 -0.18 2.65
N ILE A 221 -10.82 -0.40 3.93
CA ILE A 221 -11.81 -0.74 4.97
C ILE A 221 -11.82 0.36 6.03
N ARG A 222 -13.01 0.82 6.39
CA ARG A 222 -13.22 1.64 7.57
C ARG A 222 -13.45 0.74 8.78
N TYR A 223 -12.61 0.92 9.79
CA TYR A 223 -12.67 0.23 11.08
C TYR A 223 -13.27 1.18 12.11
N SER A 224 -14.24 0.70 12.89
CA SER A 224 -14.85 1.44 14.00
C SER A 224 -15.40 0.46 15.03
N PHE A 225 -15.64 0.95 16.24
CA PHE A 225 -16.34 0.17 17.26
C PHE A 225 -17.79 0.63 17.41
N THR A 226 -18.69 -0.30 17.73
CA THR A 226 -20.04 0.03 18.22
C THR A 226 -19.94 0.52 19.66
N SER A 227 -21.04 1.08 20.21
CA SER A 227 -21.15 1.41 21.64
C SER A 227 -20.89 0.21 22.55
N GLY A 228 -21.27 -1.00 22.12
CA GLY A 228 -20.99 -2.25 22.84
C GLY A 228 -19.60 -2.85 22.60
N GLY A 229 -18.67 -2.11 21.95
CA GLY A 229 -17.28 -2.57 21.74
C GLY A 229 -17.10 -3.55 20.57
N ARG A 230 -18.14 -3.92 19.80
CA ARG A 230 -17.99 -4.78 18.64
C ARG A 230 -17.24 -4.04 17.53
N LEU A 231 -16.20 -4.67 16.97
CA LEU A 231 -15.49 -4.14 15.80
C LEU A 231 -16.34 -4.25 14.55
N LEU A 232 -16.53 -3.13 13.85
CA LEU A 232 -17.15 -3.04 12.54
C LEU A 232 -16.08 -2.83 11.47
N MET A 233 -16.19 -3.57 10.38
CA MET A 233 -15.29 -3.53 9.23
C MET A 233 -16.09 -3.25 7.97
N ARG A 234 -16.17 -1.99 7.57
CA ARG A 234 -16.97 -1.55 6.42
C ARG A 234 -16.09 -1.16 5.24
N PRO A 235 -16.29 -1.75 4.05
CA PRO A 235 -15.63 -1.28 2.85
C PRO A 235 -15.96 0.19 2.58
N VAL A 236 -14.99 0.96 2.06
CA VAL A 236 -15.22 2.35 1.67
C VAL A 236 -16.26 2.44 0.55
N ARG A 237 -17.00 3.54 0.49
CA ARG A 237 -18.12 3.74 -0.45
C ARG A 237 -17.68 3.58 -1.91
N GLU A 238 -16.47 4.01 -2.23
CA GLU A 238 -15.87 3.94 -3.57
C GLU A 238 -15.78 2.51 -4.11
N THR A 239 -15.64 1.51 -3.23
CA THR A 239 -15.62 0.09 -3.59
C THR A 239 -16.91 -0.31 -4.33
N PHE A 240 -18.07 0.07 -3.79
CA PHE A 240 -19.38 -0.23 -4.38
C PHE A 240 -19.70 0.68 -5.57
N THR A 241 -19.28 1.93 -5.54
CA THR A 241 -19.45 2.85 -6.68
C THR A 241 -18.68 2.37 -7.89
N ARG A 242 -17.44 1.91 -7.70
CA ARG A 242 -16.61 1.33 -8.77
C ARG A 242 -17.25 0.06 -9.33
N GLU A 243 -17.76 -0.81 -8.47
CA GLU A 243 -18.38 -2.05 -8.91
C GLU A 243 -19.70 -1.81 -9.67
N ARG A 244 -20.52 -0.82 -9.29
CA ARG A 244 -21.68 -0.43 -10.10
C ARG A 244 -21.29 -0.01 -11.51
N ARG A 245 -20.23 0.77 -11.66
CA ARG A 245 -19.71 1.17 -12.97
C ARG A 245 -19.21 -0.04 -13.76
N ARG A 246 -18.46 -0.93 -13.09
CA ARG A 246 -17.97 -2.18 -13.70
C ARG A 246 -19.13 -3.08 -14.17
N LEU A 247 -20.16 -3.27 -13.35
CA LEU A 247 -21.35 -4.04 -13.74
C LEU A 247 -22.03 -3.48 -14.99
N LYS A 248 -22.15 -2.15 -15.11
CA LYS A 248 -22.67 -1.52 -16.31
C LYS A 248 -21.81 -1.82 -17.55
N THR A 249 -20.48 -1.73 -17.41
CA THR A 249 -19.55 -2.05 -18.51
C THR A 249 -19.63 -3.53 -18.89
N LEU A 250 -19.65 -4.45 -17.91
CA LEU A 250 -19.79 -5.89 -18.16
C LEU A 250 -21.12 -6.22 -18.85
N TYR A 251 -22.22 -5.58 -18.43
CA TYR A 251 -23.52 -5.70 -19.10
C TYR A 251 -23.44 -5.29 -20.58
N GLN A 252 -22.83 -4.14 -20.88
CA GLN A 252 -22.65 -3.67 -22.25
C GLN A 252 -21.80 -4.64 -23.10
N LEU A 253 -20.73 -5.21 -22.51
CA LEU A 253 -19.90 -6.21 -23.18
C LEU A 253 -20.67 -7.51 -23.44
N ALA A 254 -21.50 -7.95 -22.51
CA ALA A 254 -22.33 -9.13 -22.68
C ALA A 254 -23.44 -8.91 -23.72
N ALA A 255 -24.10 -7.74 -23.71
CA ALA A 255 -25.15 -7.37 -24.66
C ALA A 255 -24.63 -7.29 -26.11
N CYS A 256 -23.37 -6.91 -26.33
CA CYS A 256 -22.75 -6.93 -27.66
C CYS A 256 -21.97 -8.23 -27.97
N GLY A 257 -22.14 -9.28 -27.17
CA GLY A 257 -21.54 -10.61 -27.41
C GLY A 257 -20.02 -10.71 -27.19
N LYS A 258 -19.38 -9.69 -26.61
CA LYS A 258 -17.92 -9.70 -26.34
C LYS A 258 -17.54 -10.56 -25.14
N ILE A 259 -18.46 -10.82 -24.23
CA ILE A 259 -18.35 -11.80 -23.14
C ILE A 259 -19.66 -12.59 -23.05
N SER A 260 -19.61 -13.80 -22.53
CA SER A 260 -20.82 -14.61 -22.33
C SER A 260 -21.62 -14.13 -21.10
N VAL A 261 -22.91 -14.50 -21.05
CA VAL A 261 -23.76 -14.27 -19.85
C VAL A 261 -23.20 -15.04 -18.65
N THR A 262 -22.54 -16.18 -18.88
CA THR A 262 -21.86 -16.93 -17.82
C THR A 262 -20.68 -16.14 -17.26
N ASP A 263 -19.82 -15.57 -18.11
CA ASP A 263 -18.72 -14.70 -17.66
C ASP A 263 -19.23 -13.51 -16.83
N TYR A 264 -20.33 -12.88 -17.27
CA TYR A 264 -20.97 -11.79 -16.51
C TYR A 264 -21.35 -12.25 -15.08
N LYS A 265 -21.96 -13.45 -14.94
CA LYS A 265 -22.35 -14.03 -13.64
C LYS A 265 -21.12 -14.32 -12.79
N ASP A 266 -20.11 -14.99 -13.33
CA ASP A 266 -18.94 -15.46 -12.61
C ASP A 266 -18.08 -14.29 -12.11
N LEU A 267 -17.90 -13.25 -12.95
CA LEU A 267 -17.18 -12.05 -12.58
C LEU A 267 -17.85 -11.29 -11.43
N TYR A 268 -19.19 -11.23 -11.40
CA TYR A 268 -19.89 -10.62 -10.27
C TYR A 268 -19.82 -11.45 -9.01
N HIS A 269 -20.09 -12.76 -9.08
CA HIS A 269 -20.07 -13.65 -7.91
C HIS A 269 -18.67 -13.75 -7.29
N SER A 270 -17.63 -13.82 -8.10
CA SER A 270 -16.25 -13.78 -7.66
C SER A 270 -15.95 -12.49 -6.87
N TRP A 271 -16.32 -11.33 -7.41
CA TRP A 271 -16.16 -10.06 -6.69
C TRP A 271 -16.97 -10.03 -5.39
N ARG A 272 -18.24 -10.41 -5.44
CA ARG A 272 -19.17 -10.37 -4.31
C ARG A 272 -18.70 -11.23 -3.13
N SER A 273 -18.18 -12.42 -3.41
CA SER A 273 -17.69 -13.38 -2.39
C SER A 273 -16.59 -12.77 -1.51
N GLY A 274 -15.73 -11.91 -2.07
CA GLY A 274 -14.68 -11.22 -1.34
C GLY A 274 -15.19 -10.23 -0.27
N TRP A 275 -16.47 -9.82 -0.34
CA TRP A 275 -17.03 -8.79 0.54
C TRP A 275 -18.08 -9.29 1.54
N ILE A 276 -18.58 -10.52 1.42
CA ILE A 276 -19.62 -11.11 2.30
C ILE A 276 -19.22 -11.06 3.78
N ARG A 277 -17.94 -11.23 4.08
CA ARG A 277 -17.41 -11.24 5.45
C ARG A 277 -17.30 -9.89 6.14
N PHE A 278 -17.63 -8.79 5.43
CA PHE A 278 -17.57 -7.44 5.95
C PHE A 278 -18.95 -6.90 6.31
N ASP A 279 -19.01 -5.88 7.18
CA ASP A 279 -20.24 -5.23 7.62
C ASP A 279 -20.82 -4.32 6.52
N CYS A 280 -21.22 -4.90 5.37
CA CYS A 280 -21.70 -4.17 4.19
C CYS A 280 -22.96 -4.77 3.56
N HIS A 281 -23.73 -5.53 4.31
CA HIS A 281 -24.91 -6.27 3.84
C HIS A 281 -25.89 -5.41 3.01
N ARG A 282 -26.27 -4.20 3.52
CA ARG A 282 -27.17 -3.29 2.78
C ARG A 282 -26.62 -2.86 1.42
N SER A 283 -25.31 -2.62 1.35
CA SER A 283 -24.63 -2.24 0.10
C SER A 283 -24.60 -3.39 -0.90
N LEU A 284 -24.38 -4.63 -0.43
CA LEU A 284 -24.44 -5.83 -1.25
C LEU A 284 -25.85 -6.06 -1.79
N ILE A 285 -26.91 -5.97 -0.96
CA ILE A 285 -28.29 -6.10 -1.43
C ILE A 285 -28.62 -5.06 -2.52
N SER A 286 -28.20 -3.80 -2.32
CA SER A 286 -28.42 -2.76 -3.33
C SER A 286 -27.71 -3.08 -4.65
N LEU A 287 -26.51 -3.67 -4.59
CA LEU A 287 -25.76 -4.06 -5.77
C LEU A 287 -26.34 -5.32 -6.43
N ASP A 288 -26.79 -6.31 -5.63
CA ASP A 288 -27.50 -7.49 -6.10
C ASP A 288 -28.75 -7.15 -6.93
N LYS A 289 -29.49 -6.10 -6.53
CA LYS A 289 -30.65 -5.58 -7.31
C LYS A 289 -30.20 -5.05 -8.68
N THR A 290 -29.10 -4.30 -8.73
CA THR A 290 -28.54 -3.80 -10.00
C THR A 290 -28.07 -4.93 -10.90
N TYR A 291 -27.35 -5.90 -10.33
CA TYR A 291 -26.89 -7.10 -11.03
C TYR A 291 -28.04 -7.90 -11.65
N ARG A 292 -29.10 -8.19 -10.85
CA ARG A 292 -30.26 -8.95 -11.31
C ARG A 292 -31.00 -8.24 -12.43
N ARG A 293 -31.16 -6.93 -12.36
CA ARG A 293 -31.80 -6.14 -13.43
C ARG A 293 -31.06 -6.34 -14.76
N TYR A 294 -29.75 -6.13 -14.77
CA TYR A 294 -28.95 -6.33 -16.00
C TYR A 294 -28.93 -7.80 -16.47
N LEU A 295 -28.97 -8.77 -15.55
CA LEU A 295 -29.02 -10.16 -15.92
C LEU A 295 -30.35 -10.54 -16.61
N ASN A 296 -31.46 -10.03 -16.10
CA ASN A 296 -32.78 -10.23 -16.74
C ASN A 296 -32.81 -9.62 -18.15
N ASP A 297 -32.30 -8.40 -18.31
CA ASP A 297 -32.23 -7.73 -19.62
C ASP A 297 -31.34 -8.52 -20.64
N LEU A 298 -30.34 -9.29 -20.19
CA LEU A 298 -29.50 -10.11 -21.04
C LEU A 298 -30.13 -11.48 -21.43
N GLN A 299 -31.19 -11.89 -20.75
CA GLN A 299 -31.85 -13.18 -20.98
C GLN A 299 -33.13 -13.03 -21.85
N HIS A 300 -33.54 -11.81 -22.11
CA HIS A 300 -34.63 -11.43 -23.00
C HIS A 300 -34.10 -10.70 -24.24
#